data_9746017799658d7e94f6fc4b292ccc15
#
_entry.id   9746017799658d7e94f6fc4b292ccc15
#
_cell.length_a   1.000
_cell.length_b   1.000
_cell.length_c   1.000
_cell.angle_alpha   90.00
_cell.angle_beta   90.00
_cell.angle_gamma   90.00
#
_symmetry.space_group_name_H-M   'P 1'
#
loop_
_entity.id
_entity.type
_entity.pdbx_description
1 polymer ?
#
loop_
_entity_poly.entity_id
_entity_poly.type
_entity_poly.pdbx_seq_one_letter_code
_entity_poly.pdbx_strand_id
1 'polypeptide(L)'
;YRFRVGLEEPMTSLDYGVPLDRPTIASAFRALGYRTKLVGKWHLGAPPEHGPLQHGYDEFLGLLEGAGDYFRHAIVADGKNFGSGLVQGNDPIERAGYLTDLFGDEAVRTIETVRKGQPLFMSLHFNAPHWPWEGPEDRAVSDTLGDIFHRDGGNLATYKKMVEAMDANVAKLLA
;
A
#
# COMPACT_ATOMS: atom_id res chain seq x y z
N TYR A 1 4.07 0.19 19.22
CA TYR A 1 2.92 1.07 18.96
C TYR A 1 1.59 0.33 19.09
N ARG A 2 1.49 -0.89 18.61
CA ARG A 2 0.28 -1.73 18.66
C ARG A 2 -0.31 -1.87 20.06
N PHE A 3 0.53 -2.04 21.07
CA PHE A 3 0.07 -2.15 22.48
C PHE A 3 -0.59 -0.90 23.03
N ARG A 4 -0.28 0.27 22.49
CA ARG A 4 -0.87 1.55 22.97
C ARG A 4 -2.25 1.82 22.38
N VAL A 5 -2.57 1.23 21.25
CA VAL A 5 -3.88 1.40 20.57
C VAL A 5 -4.78 0.18 20.69
N GLY A 6 -4.34 -0.88 21.41
CA GLY A 6 -5.14 -2.08 21.61
C GLY A 6 -5.07 -3.09 20.45
N LEU A 7 -4.21 -2.87 19.45
CA LEU A 7 -3.96 -3.82 18.38
C LEU A 7 -2.78 -4.71 18.76
N GLU A 8 -2.99 -6.00 18.84
CA GLU A 8 -1.91 -6.98 19.08
C GLU A 8 -1.10 -7.22 17.80
N GLU A 9 -1.79 -7.29 16.65
CA GLU A 9 -1.18 -7.46 15.33
C GLU A 9 -1.79 -6.51 14.31
N PRO A 10 -1.01 -6.02 13.32
CA PRO A 10 -1.58 -5.39 12.14
C PRO A 10 -2.42 -6.42 11.40
N MET A 11 -3.62 -6.05 10.99
CA MET A 11 -4.51 -6.97 10.26
C MET A 11 -5.47 -6.21 9.35
N THR A 12 -5.93 -6.89 8.32
CA THR A 12 -7.07 -6.47 7.52
C THR A 12 -8.30 -7.15 8.08
N SER A 13 -9.16 -6.39 8.74
CA SER A 13 -10.37 -6.90 9.35
C SER A 13 -11.48 -5.86 9.25
N LEU A 14 -12.72 -6.33 9.17
CA LEU A 14 -13.92 -5.49 9.31
C LEU A 14 -14.20 -5.15 10.77
N ASP A 15 -13.84 -6.04 11.68
CA ASP A 15 -14.18 -5.94 13.10
C ASP A 15 -13.07 -5.31 13.95
N TYR A 16 -11.85 -5.26 13.42
CA TYR A 16 -10.68 -4.78 14.15
C TYR A 16 -9.84 -3.83 13.30
N GLY A 17 -9.38 -2.76 13.94
CA GLY A 17 -8.49 -1.79 13.31
C GLY A 17 -8.04 -0.73 14.30
N VAL A 18 -7.41 0.30 13.84
CA VAL A 18 -7.08 1.45 14.68
C VAL A 18 -8.39 2.04 15.22
N PRO A 19 -8.53 2.25 16.55
CA PRO A 19 -9.72 2.87 17.12
C PRO A 19 -9.93 4.28 16.57
N LEU A 20 -11.20 4.61 16.25
CA LEU A 20 -11.57 5.91 15.66
C LEU A 20 -11.36 7.10 16.60
N ASP A 21 -11.33 6.86 17.91
CA ASP A 21 -11.05 7.88 18.93
C ASP A 21 -9.55 8.23 19.07
N ARG A 22 -8.69 7.58 18.29
CA ARG A 22 -7.26 7.85 18.29
C ARG A 22 -6.88 8.78 17.15
N PRO A 23 -6.36 9.98 17.46
CA PRO A 23 -5.89 10.90 16.44
C PRO A 23 -4.66 10.29 15.74
N THR A 24 -4.63 10.41 14.42
CA THR A 24 -3.50 10.02 13.58
C THR A 24 -2.74 11.27 13.12
N ILE A 25 -1.52 11.07 12.62
CA ILE A 25 -0.78 12.17 12.01
C ILE A 25 -1.54 12.74 10.80
N ALA A 26 -2.20 11.90 10.02
CA ALA A 26 -3.01 12.34 8.88
C ALA A 26 -4.21 13.20 9.35
N SER A 27 -4.93 12.79 10.41
CA SER A 27 -6.04 13.58 10.95
C SER A 27 -5.59 14.94 11.49
N ALA A 28 -4.37 15.02 12.05
CA ALA A 28 -3.79 16.27 12.52
C ALA A 28 -3.47 17.22 11.35
N PHE A 29 -2.85 16.73 10.28
CA PHE A 29 -2.58 17.54 9.08
C PHE A 29 -3.88 17.94 8.36
N ARG A 30 -4.87 17.04 8.27
CA ARG A 30 -6.18 17.36 7.71
C ARG A 30 -6.86 18.50 8.46
N ALA A 31 -6.82 18.49 9.79
CA ALA A 31 -7.36 19.56 10.64
C ALA A 31 -6.65 20.92 10.41
N LEU A 32 -5.40 20.92 9.92
CA LEU A 32 -4.65 22.11 9.54
C LEU A 32 -4.89 22.55 8.07
N GLY A 33 -5.81 21.91 7.35
CA GLY A 33 -6.17 22.26 5.98
C GLY A 33 -5.28 21.63 4.90
N TYR A 34 -4.46 20.65 5.25
CA TYR A 34 -3.70 19.88 4.26
C TYR A 34 -4.64 18.95 3.49
N ARG A 35 -4.40 18.79 2.19
CA ARG A 35 -4.85 17.62 1.44
C ARG A 35 -4.07 16.42 1.96
N THR A 36 -4.75 15.34 2.35
CA THR A 36 -4.11 14.18 2.95
C THR A 36 -4.30 12.95 2.08
N LYS A 37 -3.22 12.23 1.78
CA LYS A 37 -3.29 11.03 0.94
C LYS A 37 -2.38 9.93 1.45
N LEU A 38 -2.90 8.71 1.41
CA LEU A 38 -2.12 7.49 1.55
C LEU A 38 -1.99 6.79 0.19
N VAL A 39 -0.76 6.51 -0.21
CA VAL A 39 -0.43 5.66 -1.35
C VAL A 39 0.34 4.45 -0.82
N GLY A 40 -0.18 3.25 -1.05
CA GLY A 40 0.50 2.02 -0.64
C GLY A 40 -0.23 1.21 0.43
N LYS A 41 0.52 0.45 1.22
CA LYS A 41 0.00 -0.51 2.20
C LYS A 41 -0.63 0.17 3.42
N TRP A 42 -1.84 -0.25 3.80
CA TRP A 42 -2.53 0.15 5.03
C TRP A 42 -2.30 -0.82 6.18
N HIS A 43 -2.82 -2.02 6.13
CA HIS A 43 -2.69 -3.12 7.08
C HIS A 43 -3.09 -2.78 8.53
N LEU A 44 -4.07 -1.91 8.73
CA LEU A 44 -4.53 -1.45 10.04
C LEU A 44 -6.06 -1.52 10.21
N GLY A 45 -6.70 -2.40 9.44
CA GLY A 45 -8.15 -2.60 9.39
C GLY A 45 -8.70 -2.40 7.99
N ALA A 46 -10.02 -2.53 7.83
CA ALA A 46 -10.70 -2.45 6.55
C ALA A 46 -11.91 -1.50 6.59
N PRO A 47 -12.33 -0.94 5.43
CA PRO A 47 -13.58 -0.23 5.33
C PRO A 47 -14.78 -1.13 5.73
N PRO A 48 -15.91 -0.53 6.20
CA PRO A 48 -16.13 0.92 6.24
C PRO A 48 -15.52 1.61 7.47
N GLU A 49 -15.32 0.91 8.61
CA GLU A 49 -14.97 1.55 9.89
C GLU A 49 -13.46 1.78 10.05
N HIS A 50 -12.62 0.87 9.56
CA HIS A 50 -11.19 0.86 9.87
C HIS A 50 -10.30 1.12 8.65
N GLY A 51 -10.87 1.63 7.56
CA GLY A 51 -10.11 2.02 6.37
C GLY A 51 -9.34 3.33 6.53
N PRO A 52 -8.40 3.64 5.63
CA PRO A 52 -7.57 4.85 5.70
C PRO A 52 -8.38 6.15 5.74
N LEU A 53 -9.52 6.21 5.02
CA LEU A 53 -10.34 7.42 4.95
C LEU A 53 -10.96 7.79 6.31
N GLN A 54 -11.18 6.82 7.19
CA GLN A 54 -11.68 7.06 8.55
C GLN A 54 -10.57 7.58 9.49
N HIS A 55 -9.31 7.43 9.08
CA HIS A 55 -8.14 7.79 9.88
C HIS A 55 -7.43 9.06 9.40
N GLY A 56 -8.19 9.95 8.72
CA GLY A 56 -7.72 11.29 8.39
C GLY A 56 -7.09 11.44 7.02
N TYR A 57 -7.11 10.42 6.18
CA TYR A 57 -6.77 10.56 4.77
C TYR A 57 -8.01 10.95 3.95
N ASP A 58 -7.87 11.94 3.08
CA ASP A 58 -8.92 12.34 2.12
C ASP A 58 -8.95 11.37 0.93
N GLU A 59 -7.79 10.80 0.60
CA GLU A 59 -7.61 9.91 -0.54
C GLU A 59 -6.73 8.70 -0.16
N PHE A 60 -7.03 7.58 -0.79
CA PHE A 60 -6.28 6.34 -0.66
C PHE A 60 -6.14 5.64 -2.02
N LEU A 61 -4.94 5.15 -2.31
CA LEU A 61 -4.69 4.15 -3.34
C LEU A 61 -3.69 3.13 -2.79
N GLY A 62 -4.07 1.86 -2.70
CA GLY A 62 -3.13 0.86 -2.17
C GLY A 62 -3.75 -0.48 -1.87
N LEU A 63 -3.06 -1.25 -1.03
CA LEU A 63 -3.53 -2.52 -0.49
C LEU A 63 -4.01 -2.32 0.94
N LEU A 64 -5.17 -2.89 1.26
CA LEU A 64 -5.66 -2.96 2.64
C LEU A 64 -4.90 -4.04 3.41
N GLU A 65 -4.51 -5.11 2.74
CA GLU A 65 -3.82 -6.27 3.28
C GLU A 65 -2.34 -6.02 3.60
N GLY A 66 -1.77 -6.92 4.39
CA GLY A 66 -0.38 -6.87 4.82
C GLY A 66 0.63 -7.25 3.75
N ALA A 67 0.19 -7.95 2.73
CA ALA A 67 1.01 -8.43 1.62
C ALA A 67 0.14 -8.54 0.37
N GLY A 68 0.77 -8.59 -0.79
CA GLY A 68 0.12 -8.79 -2.07
C GLY A 68 1.15 -9.09 -3.15
N ASP A 69 0.78 -9.93 -4.09
CA ASP A 69 1.52 -10.18 -5.32
C ASP A 69 1.72 -8.86 -6.08
N TYR A 70 2.91 -8.66 -6.63
CA TYR A 70 3.29 -7.37 -7.22
C TYR A 70 2.67 -7.08 -8.59
N PHE A 71 2.02 -8.07 -9.21
CA PHE A 71 1.36 -7.93 -10.51
C PHE A 71 -0.12 -8.26 -10.49
N ARG A 72 -0.54 -9.20 -9.62
CA ARG A 72 -1.96 -9.51 -9.39
C ARG A 72 -2.60 -8.60 -8.35
N HIS A 73 -1.78 -7.93 -7.54
CA HIS A 73 -2.16 -7.01 -6.46
C HIS A 73 -3.08 -7.65 -5.40
N ALA A 74 -3.01 -8.96 -5.22
CA ALA A 74 -3.86 -9.73 -4.33
C ALA A 74 -3.05 -10.69 -3.47
N ILE A 75 -3.63 -11.18 -2.39
CA ILE A 75 -3.10 -12.35 -1.69
C ILE A 75 -3.33 -13.57 -2.58
N VAL A 76 -2.30 -14.38 -2.75
CA VAL A 76 -2.39 -15.63 -3.50
C VAL A 76 -2.28 -16.81 -2.53
N ALA A 77 -3.23 -17.74 -2.60
CA ALA A 77 -3.18 -19.00 -1.88
C ALA A 77 -3.86 -20.08 -2.73
N ASP A 78 -3.28 -21.28 -2.76
CA ASP A 78 -3.75 -22.39 -3.61
C ASP A 78 -4.00 -21.96 -5.08
N GLY A 79 -3.14 -21.08 -5.61
CA GLY A 79 -3.23 -20.55 -6.97
C GLY A 79 -4.39 -19.59 -7.22
N LYS A 80 -5.14 -19.21 -6.19
CA LYS A 80 -6.28 -18.28 -6.31
C LYS A 80 -5.96 -16.94 -5.65
N ASN A 81 -6.56 -15.88 -6.19
CA ASN A 81 -6.47 -14.55 -5.61
C ASN A 81 -7.52 -14.37 -4.50
N PHE A 82 -7.12 -13.76 -3.41
CA PHE A 82 -7.93 -13.40 -2.25
C PHE A 82 -7.68 -11.94 -1.85
N GLY A 83 -8.55 -11.43 -0.97
CA GLY A 83 -8.47 -10.07 -0.46
C GLY A 83 -9.10 -9.05 -1.39
N SER A 84 -8.91 -7.79 -1.03
CA SER A 84 -9.52 -6.65 -1.75
C SER A 84 -8.79 -6.31 -3.05
N GLY A 85 -7.58 -6.82 -3.23
CA GLY A 85 -6.70 -6.38 -4.31
C GLY A 85 -6.29 -4.92 -4.16
N LEU A 86 -6.06 -4.25 -5.29
CA LEU A 86 -5.79 -2.82 -5.30
C LEU A 86 -7.09 -2.05 -5.05
N VAL A 87 -7.04 -1.09 -4.14
CA VAL A 87 -8.21 -0.29 -3.72
C VAL A 87 -7.94 1.19 -3.97
N GLN A 88 -8.94 1.91 -4.48
CA GLN A 88 -8.95 3.37 -4.55
C GLN A 88 -10.12 3.93 -3.74
N GLY A 89 -9.81 4.74 -2.74
CA GLY A 89 -10.81 5.11 -1.74
C GLY A 89 -11.23 3.90 -0.92
N ASN A 90 -12.48 3.47 -1.09
CA ASN A 90 -13.03 2.25 -0.49
C ASN A 90 -13.37 1.19 -1.56
N ASP A 91 -13.14 1.47 -2.83
CA ASP A 91 -13.58 0.63 -3.94
C ASP A 91 -12.43 -0.19 -4.52
N PRO A 92 -12.57 -1.50 -4.72
CA PRO A 92 -11.62 -2.30 -5.44
C PRO A 92 -11.48 -1.81 -6.89
N ILE A 93 -10.25 -1.79 -7.38
CA ILE A 93 -9.94 -1.41 -8.76
C ILE A 93 -8.96 -2.40 -9.38
N GLU A 94 -8.92 -2.41 -10.71
CA GLU A 94 -7.92 -3.15 -11.47
C GLU A 94 -6.99 -2.19 -12.20
N ARG A 95 -5.69 -2.37 -12.04
CA ARG A 95 -4.64 -1.70 -12.82
C ARG A 95 -3.58 -2.72 -13.21
N ALA A 96 -3.12 -2.69 -14.43
CA ALA A 96 -1.96 -3.48 -14.84
C ALA A 96 -0.68 -2.77 -14.45
N GLY A 97 0.35 -3.53 -14.03
CA GLY A 97 1.67 -3.00 -13.75
C GLY A 97 2.32 -3.60 -12.52
N TYR A 98 3.58 -3.25 -12.31
CA TYR A 98 4.32 -3.62 -11.13
C TYR A 98 3.91 -2.72 -9.95
N LEU A 99 3.51 -3.29 -8.83
CA LEU A 99 2.89 -2.58 -7.70
C LEU A 99 3.74 -1.40 -7.20
N THR A 100 5.05 -1.58 -7.13
CA THR A 100 5.97 -0.52 -6.69
C THR A 100 5.95 0.68 -7.63
N ASP A 101 5.89 0.44 -8.95
CA ASP A 101 5.81 1.51 -9.95
C ASP A 101 4.45 2.21 -9.90
N LEU A 102 3.36 1.45 -9.74
CA LEU A 102 2.02 2.02 -9.60
C LEU A 102 1.92 2.98 -8.40
N PHE A 103 2.58 2.66 -7.29
CA PHE A 103 2.61 3.53 -6.13
C PHE A 103 3.49 4.77 -6.35
N GLY A 104 4.67 4.60 -6.96
CA GLY A 104 5.54 5.71 -7.31
C GLY A 104 4.87 6.70 -8.28
N ASP A 105 4.28 6.19 -9.35
CA ASP A 105 3.60 7.00 -10.36
C ASP A 105 2.36 7.72 -9.78
N GLU A 106 1.61 7.07 -8.89
CA GLU A 106 0.49 7.69 -8.19
C GLU A 106 0.95 8.80 -7.24
N ALA A 107 2.10 8.63 -6.58
CA ALA A 107 2.67 9.64 -5.71
C ALA A 107 3.13 10.87 -6.52
N VAL A 108 3.82 10.69 -7.64
CA VAL A 108 4.19 11.77 -8.58
C VAL A 108 2.93 12.50 -9.06
N ARG A 109 1.95 11.77 -9.59
CA ARG A 109 0.68 12.35 -10.04
C ARG A 109 -0.02 13.14 -8.94
N THR A 110 0.07 12.69 -7.71
CA THR A 110 -0.52 13.41 -6.56
C THR A 110 0.15 14.75 -6.35
N ILE A 111 1.48 14.82 -6.41
CA ILE A 111 2.25 16.07 -6.28
C ILE A 111 1.92 17.04 -7.41
N GLU A 112 1.89 16.55 -8.65
CA GLU A 112 1.58 17.35 -9.84
C GLU A 112 0.16 17.94 -9.83
N THR A 113 -0.77 17.28 -9.15
CA THR A 113 -2.18 17.70 -9.08
C THR A 113 -2.53 18.53 -7.86
N VAL A 114 -1.56 18.85 -7.01
CA VAL A 114 -1.77 19.74 -5.86
C VAL A 114 -2.15 21.13 -6.33
N ARG A 115 -3.22 21.69 -5.80
CA ARG A 115 -3.63 23.05 -6.11
C ARG A 115 -2.64 24.05 -5.51
N LYS A 116 -2.36 25.12 -6.26
CA LYS A 116 -1.49 26.20 -5.76
C LYS A 116 -2.03 26.74 -4.42
N GLY A 117 -1.17 26.75 -3.42
CA GLY A 117 -1.50 27.23 -2.07
C GLY A 117 -2.18 26.20 -1.16
N GLN A 118 -2.48 24.99 -1.64
CA GLN A 118 -2.96 23.90 -0.79
C GLN A 118 -1.76 23.04 -0.35
N PRO A 119 -1.45 22.95 0.94
CA PRO A 119 -0.40 22.05 1.41
C PRO A 119 -0.81 20.59 1.27
N LEU A 120 0.16 19.70 1.03
CA LEU A 120 -0.03 18.26 0.90
C LEU A 120 0.67 17.53 2.05
N PHE A 121 -0.05 16.63 2.69
CA PHE A 121 0.52 15.55 3.50
C PHE A 121 0.28 14.21 2.79
N MET A 122 1.34 13.56 2.35
CA MET A 122 1.25 12.26 1.69
C MET A 122 2.09 11.23 2.44
N SER A 123 1.47 10.10 2.75
CA SER A 123 2.16 8.91 3.23
C SER A 123 2.36 7.97 2.04
N LEU A 124 3.61 7.64 1.72
CA LEU A 124 3.94 6.67 0.68
C LEU A 124 4.51 5.41 1.34
N HIS A 125 3.74 4.34 1.31
CA HIS A 125 4.03 3.08 1.97
C HIS A 125 4.23 1.97 0.93
N PHE A 126 5.43 1.86 0.37
CA PHE A 126 5.74 0.77 -0.55
C PHE A 126 5.54 -0.60 0.09
N ASN A 127 5.07 -1.55 -0.70
CA ASN A 127 5.02 -2.95 -0.30
C ASN A 127 6.40 -3.61 -0.38
N ALA A 128 7.23 -3.18 -1.34
CA ALA A 128 8.60 -3.64 -1.52
C ALA A 128 9.48 -3.33 -0.28
N PRO A 129 10.38 -4.23 0.10
CA PRO A 129 10.67 -5.55 -0.48
C PRO A 129 10.02 -6.72 0.28
N HIS A 130 8.75 -6.59 0.68
CA HIS A 130 8.01 -7.66 1.33
C HIS A 130 7.82 -8.85 0.36
N TRP A 131 7.67 -10.07 0.87
CA TRP A 131 7.34 -11.21 0.01
C TRP A 131 5.90 -11.09 -0.57
N PRO A 132 5.57 -11.76 -1.70
CA PRO A 132 6.44 -12.62 -2.51
C PRO A 132 7.59 -11.81 -3.11
N TRP A 133 8.77 -12.45 -3.29
CA TRP A 133 9.92 -11.74 -3.85
C TRP A 133 9.85 -11.76 -5.36
N GLU A 134 9.40 -10.66 -5.90
CA GLU A 134 9.19 -10.42 -7.32
C GLU A 134 9.77 -9.07 -7.70
N GLY A 135 10.76 -9.07 -8.58
CA GLY A 135 11.28 -7.84 -9.16
C GLY A 135 10.42 -7.36 -10.34
N PRO A 136 10.73 -6.19 -10.93
CA PRO A 136 9.91 -5.62 -12.01
C PRO A 136 9.79 -6.50 -13.26
N GLU A 137 10.71 -7.45 -13.45
CA GLU A 137 10.75 -8.35 -14.60
C GLU A 137 10.12 -9.72 -14.33
N ASP A 138 9.68 -9.98 -13.09
CA ASP A 138 9.26 -11.31 -12.63
C ASP A 138 7.76 -11.57 -12.81
N ARG A 139 7.12 -10.95 -13.83
CA ARG A 139 5.70 -11.18 -14.15
C ARG A 139 5.38 -12.67 -14.36
N ALA A 140 6.27 -13.40 -15.02
CA ALA A 140 6.09 -14.83 -15.26
C ALA A 140 6.13 -15.66 -13.96
N VAL A 141 6.85 -15.18 -12.92
CA VAL A 141 6.85 -15.78 -11.59
C VAL A 141 5.48 -15.56 -10.94
N SER A 142 4.98 -14.34 -10.95
CA SER A 142 3.64 -14.01 -10.47
C SER A 142 2.57 -14.86 -11.12
N ASP A 143 2.58 -15.02 -12.43
CA ASP A 143 1.57 -15.77 -13.17
C ASP A 143 1.50 -17.26 -12.76
N THR A 144 2.59 -17.82 -12.22
CA THR A 144 2.69 -19.21 -11.75
C THR A 144 2.68 -19.36 -10.22
N LEU A 145 2.66 -18.25 -9.48
CA LEU A 145 2.71 -18.26 -8.03
C LEU A 145 1.47 -18.96 -7.46
N GLY A 146 1.70 -19.99 -6.64
CA GLY A 146 0.63 -20.74 -5.96
C GLY A 146 0.31 -20.21 -4.57
N ASP A 147 1.28 -19.57 -3.90
CA ASP A 147 1.17 -19.08 -2.54
C ASP A 147 1.98 -17.79 -2.36
N ILE A 148 1.37 -16.80 -1.70
CA ILE A 148 2.02 -15.50 -1.41
C ILE A 148 3.25 -15.64 -0.50
N PHE A 149 3.30 -16.68 0.32
CA PHE A 149 4.46 -16.98 1.16
C PHE A 149 5.62 -17.62 0.39
N HIS A 150 5.76 -17.25 -0.86
CA HIS A 150 6.85 -17.61 -1.77
C HIS A 150 8.21 -17.11 -1.23
N ARG A 151 8.71 -17.81 -0.22
CA ARG A 151 10.00 -17.50 0.43
C ARG A 151 11.15 -18.25 -0.23
N ASP A 152 10.88 -19.48 -0.65
CA ASP A 152 11.90 -20.40 -1.16
C ASP A 152 12.26 -20.13 -2.64
N GLY A 153 11.38 -19.43 -3.37
CA GLY A 153 11.61 -19.04 -4.77
C GLY A 153 12.44 -17.77 -4.93
N GLY A 154 12.51 -16.95 -3.87
CA GLY A 154 13.26 -15.70 -3.88
C GLY A 154 14.74 -15.89 -3.55
N ASN A 155 15.54 -14.94 -3.99
CA ASN A 155 16.96 -14.89 -3.70
C ASN A 155 17.43 -13.45 -3.48
N LEU A 156 18.68 -13.28 -3.05
CA LEU A 156 19.22 -11.96 -2.75
C LEU A 156 19.25 -11.04 -3.98
N ALA A 157 19.41 -11.58 -5.18
CA ALA A 157 19.40 -10.77 -6.41
C ALA A 157 18.00 -10.22 -6.71
N THR A 158 16.93 -11.02 -6.53
CA THR A 158 15.54 -10.57 -6.64
C THR A 158 15.23 -9.52 -5.58
N TYR A 159 15.60 -9.77 -4.32
CA TYR A 159 15.43 -8.80 -3.23
C TYR A 159 16.10 -7.45 -3.55
N LYS A 160 17.34 -7.49 -4.07
CA LYS A 160 18.06 -6.30 -4.49
C LYS A 160 17.30 -5.53 -5.57
N LYS A 161 16.79 -6.21 -6.61
CA LYS A 161 15.99 -5.58 -7.68
C LYS A 161 14.74 -4.91 -7.13
N MET A 162 14.07 -5.49 -6.14
CA MET A 162 12.90 -4.89 -5.49
C MET A 162 13.26 -3.59 -4.77
N VAL A 163 14.40 -3.57 -4.05
CA VAL A 163 14.89 -2.37 -3.36
C VAL A 163 15.32 -1.31 -4.38
N GLU A 164 16.00 -1.69 -5.45
CA GLU A 164 16.40 -0.79 -6.54
C GLU A 164 15.19 -0.17 -7.23
N ALA A 165 14.13 -0.94 -7.46
CA ALA A 165 12.87 -0.43 -8.02
C ALA A 165 12.19 0.57 -7.08
N MET A 166 12.18 0.29 -5.79
CA MET A 166 11.66 1.23 -4.79
C MET A 166 12.49 2.53 -4.77
N ASP A 167 13.81 2.44 -4.77
CA ASP A 167 14.71 3.60 -4.77
C ASP A 167 14.54 4.45 -6.04
N ALA A 168 14.40 3.81 -7.21
CA ALA A 168 14.11 4.48 -8.47
C ALA A 168 12.78 5.27 -8.43
N ASN A 169 11.76 4.73 -7.77
CA ASN A 169 10.48 5.42 -7.58
C ASN A 169 10.59 6.58 -6.58
N VAL A 170 11.43 6.47 -5.55
CA VAL A 170 11.75 7.60 -4.67
C VAL A 170 12.49 8.68 -5.45
N ALA A 171 13.42 8.31 -6.33
CA ALA A 171 14.13 9.28 -7.18
C ALA A 171 13.18 10.07 -8.10
N LYS A 172 12.13 9.44 -8.67
CA LYS A 172 11.10 10.14 -9.45
C LYS A 172 10.40 11.25 -8.66
N LEU A 173 10.21 11.05 -7.35
CA LEU A 173 9.54 12.04 -6.49
C LEU A 173 10.42 13.23 -6.16
N LEU A 174 11.73 13.07 -6.22
CA LEU A 174 12.71 14.09 -5.85
C LEU A 174 13.20 14.91 -7.06
N ALA A 175 12.82 14.50 -8.27
CA ALA A 175 13.20 15.16 -9.53
C ALA A 175 12.26 16.34 -9.85
#